data_08a032e0a1d10748dcc7333900ed860e
#
_entry.id   08a032e0a1d10748dcc7333900ed860e
#
_cell.length_a   1.000
_cell.length_b   1.000
_cell.length_c   1.000
_cell.angle_alpha   90.00
_cell.angle_beta   90.00
_cell.angle_gamma   90.00
#
_symmetry.space_group_name_H-M   'P 1'
#
loop_
_entity.id
_entity.type
_entity.pdbx_description
1 polymer ?
#
loop_
_entity_poly.entity_id
_entity_poly.type
_entity_poly.pdbx_seq_one_letter_code
_entity_poly.pdbx_strand_id
1 'polypeptide(L)'
;MVVAIDIYEAEQRIIDVFMNQSISEVKPVLDKFQIIRYPLIEDALGLPSVEVVNILNQLCELGSFQRKLYIRVAVCPKCSIIDPLLISISCPNCNSINVSRKVFIKHVKCGYEGLEESFSEGSCPKCGFKYSRLREFIRRTIFECSDCGKQFKTPSIVYTCKNCSTSSSISSLSFMDVYSYSISRQSLLKITLIHRIKDFLNSLGYEVKAPSYVEGVSGLKHRFDIYGFKQNNSSRLLANVYVSDKPISEQAIMNVFAVGFDIYPLQSTIIAIPGLSESARQFSITFKANVIEALNIEQALEKLKNLINQRPKQ
;
A
#
# COMPACT_ATOMS: atom_id res chain seq x y z
N MET A 1 -1.67 28.32 -3.96
CA MET A 1 -0.36 27.73 -3.64
C MET A 1 -0.66 26.53 -2.76
N VAL A 2 -0.47 25.31 -3.28
CA VAL A 2 -0.52 24.09 -2.47
C VAL A 2 0.77 24.14 -1.64
N VAL A 3 0.64 24.30 -0.34
CA VAL A 3 1.78 24.18 0.58
C VAL A 3 2.23 22.72 0.47
N ALA A 4 3.43 22.51 -0.06
CA ALA A 4 4.00 21.17 -0.12
C ALA A 4 4.14 20.66 1.33
N ILE A 5 3.33 19.67 1.69
CA ILE A 5 3.45 19.03 3.00
C ILE A 5 4.81 18.31 3.06
N ASP A 6 5.54 18.48 4.15
CA ASP A 6 6.75 17.71 4.39
C ASP A 6 6.43 16.22 4.52
N ILE A 7 7.26 15.37 3.91
CA ILE A 7 7.03 13.91 3.89
C ILE A 7 6.96 13.31 5.31
N TYR A 8 7.73 13.85 6.25
CA TYR A 8 7.70 13.39 7.64
C TYR A 8 6.45 13.86 8.38
N GLU A 9 5.92 15.04 8.07
CA GLU A 9 4.64 15.50 8.58
C GLU A 9 3.50 14.66 8.03
N ALA A 10 3.53 14.36 6.74
CA ALA A 10 2.56 13.47 6.10
C ALA A 10 2.61 12.07 6.73
N GLU A 11 3.81 11.50 6.93
CA GLU A 11 4.00 10.22 7.61
C GLU A 11 3.32 10.19 8.97
N GLN A 12 3.56 11.21 9.79
CA GLN A 12 3.00 11.29 11.15
C GLN A 12 1.48 11.36 11.12
N ARG A 13 0.91 12.21 10.28
CA ARG A 13 -0.55 12.34 10.15
C ARG A 13 -1.19 11.03 9.69
N ILE A 14 -0.56 10.31 8.76
CA ILE A 14 -1.06 9.01 8.30
C ILE A 14 -0.97 7.97 9.42
N ILE A 15 0.15 7.90 10.15
CA ILE A 15 0.30 7.02 11.31
C ILE A 15 -0.80 7.28 12.34
N ASP A 16 -1.09 8.54 12.63
CA ASP A 16 -2.14 8.93 13.58
C ASP A 16 -3.53 8.41 13.13
N VAL A 17 -3.82 8.42 11.82
CA VAL A 17 -5.06 7.80 11.29
C VAL A 17 -5.11 6.31 11.60
N PHE A 18 -4.02 5.58 11.32
CA PHE A 18 -3.96 4.13 11.61
C PHE A 18 -4.14 3.83 13.10
N MET A 19 -3.48 4.59 13.95
CA MET A 19 -3.52 4.39 15.41
C MET A 19 -4.88 4.79 15.99
N ASN A 20 -5.41 5.97 15.66
CA ASN A 20 -6.67 6.49 16.21
C ASN A 20 -7.89 5.67 15.78
N GLN A 21 -7.87 5.16 14.55
CA GLN A 21 -8.96 4.34 14.02
C GLN A 21 -8.74 2.84 14.20
N SER A 22 -7.60 2.43 14.78
CA SER A 22 -7.23 1.03 15.01
C SER A 22 -7.30 0.19 13.72
N ILE A 23 -6.91 0.77 12.58
CA ILE A 23 -6.89 0.09 11.29
C ILE A 23 -5.50 -0.48 11.00
N SER A 24 -5.46 -1.65 10.40
CA SER A 24 -4.20 -2.31 10.00
C SER A 24 -3.84 -2.06 8.54
N GLU A 25 -4.82 -1.69 7.71
CA GLU A 25 -4.67 -1.54 6.26
C GLU A 25 -5.64 -0.49 5.75
N VAL A 26 -5.17 0.38 4.85
CA VAL A 26 -6.02 1.31 4.08
C VAL A 26 -6.19 0.74 2.68
N LYS A 27 -7.44 0.50 2.30
CA LYS A 27 -7.82 -0.01 0.99
C LYS A 27 -8.27 1.12 0.08
N PRO A 28 -8.01 1.01 -1.23
CA PRO A 28 -8.51 1.99 -2.19
C PRO A 28 -10.04 1.88 -2.33
N VAL A 29 -10.65 3.01 -2.58
CA VAL A 29 -12.05 3.12 -2.99
C VAL A 29 -12.07 3.62 -4.43
N LEU A 30 -12.80 2.92 -5.29
CA LEU A 30 -13.11 3.39 -6.63
C LEU A 30 -14.41 4.21 -6.54
N ASP A 31 -14.32 5.51 -6.79
CA ASP A 31 -15.52 6.35 -6.81
C ASP A 31 -16.34 6.13 -8.10
N LYS A 32 -17.47 6.81 -8.20
CA LYS A 32 -18.36 6.73 -9.37
C LYS A 32 -17.72 7.25 -10.67
N PHE A 33 -16.64 8.01 -10.56
CA PHE A 33 -15.84 8.49 -11.69
C PHE A 33 -14.61 7.60 -11.93
N GLN A 34 -14.51 6.48 -11.21
CA GLN A 34 -13.41 5.52 -11.27
C GLN A 34 -12.03 6.11 -10.94
N ILE A 35 -12.03 7.14 -10.11
CA ILE A 35 -10.82 7.68 -9.51
C ILE A 35 -10.46 6.82 -8.30
N ILE A 36 -9.20 6.41 -8.22
CA ILE A 36 -8.68 5.69 -7.06
C ILE A 36 -8.53 6.68 -5.92
N ARG A 37 -9.24 6.42 -4.83
CA ARG A 37 -9.28 7.27 -3.66
C ARG A 37 -8.86 6.54 -2.39
N TYR A 38 -8.28 7.29 -1.47
CA TYR A 38 -7.98 6.86 -0.10
C TYR A 38 -8.58 7.88 0.88
N PRO A 39 -9.92 7.92 1.04
CA PRO A 39 -10.62 9.02 1.72
C PRO A 39 -10.06 9.35 3.09
N LEU A 40 -9.75 8.34 3.92
CA LEU A 40 -9.19 8.56 5.26
C LEU A 40 -7.84 9.29 5.23
N ILE A 41 -7.03 9.03 4.24
CA ILE A 41 -5.71 9.68 4.10
C ILE A 41 -5.85 11.03 3.42
N GLU A 42 -6.74 11.14 2.43
CA GLU A 42 -7.07 12.41 1.77
C GLU A 42 -7.58 13.44 2.78
N ASP A 43 -8.48 13.03 3.66
CA ASP A 43 -9.03 13.87 4.73
C ASP A 43 -7.95 14.29 5.74
N ALA A 44 -7.07 13.34 6.13
CA ALA A 44 -6.01 13.61 7.10
C ALA A 44 -4.94 14.57 6.57
N LEU A 45 -4.62 14.47 5.28
CA LEU A 45 -3.60 15.31 4.65
C LEU A 45 -4.17 16.61 4.06
N GLY A 46 -5.47 16.65 3.74
CA GLY A 46 -6.10 17.74 3.01
C GLY A 46 -5.63 17.81 1.55
N LEU A 47 -5.26 16.67 0.95
CA LEU A 47 -4.65 16.58 -0.37
C LEU A 47 -5.51 15.76 -1.34
N PRO A 48 -5.44 16.03 -2.65
CA PRO A 48 -6.14 15.24 -3.66
C PRO A 48 -5.51 13.85 -3.81
N SER A 49 -6.31 12.89 -4.29
CA SER A 49 -5.95 11.47 -4.41
C SER A 49 -4.61 11.20 -5.08
N VAL A 50 -4.27 11.94 -6.13
CA VAL A 50 -3.01 11.76 -6.89
C VAL A 50 -1.80 12.07 -6.00
N GLU A 51 -1.86 13.15 -5.24
CA GLU A 51 -0.78 13.53 -4.31
C GLU A 51 -0.67 12.53 -3.15
N VAL A 52 -1.81 12.08 -2.62
CA VAL A 52 -1.86 11.03 -1.58
C VAL A 52 -1.18 9.74 -2.05
N VAL A 53 -1.47 9.27 -3.27
CA VAL A 53 -0.83 8.08 -3.84
C VAL A 53 0.68 8.26 -3.97
N ASN A 54 1.13 9.43 -4.40
CA ASN A 54 2.57 9.74 -4.50
C ASN A 54 3.25 9.70 -3.12
N ILE A 55 2.63 10.31 -2.11
CA ILE A 55 3.14 10.29 -0.72
C ILE A 55 3.20 8.84 -0.19
N LEU A 56 2.12 8.07 -0.34
CA LEU A 56 2.09 6.67 0.10
C LEU A 56 3.17 5.81 -0.58
N ASN A 57 3.42 6.03 -1.86
CA ASN A 57 4.51 5.34 -2.57
C ASN A 57 5.89 5.75 -2.05
N GLN A 58 6.13 7.05 -1.81
CA GLN A 58 7.39 7.52 -1.21
C GLN A 58 7.59 6.94 0.19
N LEU A 59 6.55 6.86 1.01
CA LEU A 59 6.63 6.24 2.34
C LEU A 59 6.92 4.73 2.28
N CYS A 60 6.48 4.04 1.22
CA CYS A 60 6.89 2.66 0.96
C CYS A 60 8.36 2.55 0.57
N GLU A 61 8.88 3.47 -0.24
CA GLU A 61 10.30 3.51 -0.61
C GLU A 61 11.20 3.82 0.59
N LEU A 62 10.73 4.67 1.50
CA LEU A 62 11.39 4.95 2.79
C LEU A 62 11.29 3.79 3.79
N GLY A 63 10.49 2.76 3.50
CA GLY A 63 10.30 1.59 4.36
C GLY A 63 9.34 1.79 5.54
N SER A 64 8.73 2.96 5.68
CA SER A 64 7.75 3.27 6.73
C SER A 64 6.44 2.53 6.51
N PHE A 65 6.05 2.38 5.26
CA PHE A 65 4.86 1.66 4.83
C PHE A 65 5.22 0.51 3.91
N GLN A 66 4.27 -0.40 3.75
CA GLN A 66 4.32 -1.46 2.76
C GLN A 66 3.03 -1.45 1.94
N ARG A 67 3.15 -1.81 0.66
CA ARG A 67 2.01 -1.90 -0.23
C ARG A 67 1.78 -3.33 -0.67
N LYS A 68 0.51 -3.68 -0.84
CA LYS A 68 0.09 -4.98 -1.36
C LYS A 68 -0.83 -4.72 -2.56
N LEU A 69 -0.63 -5.47 -3.63
CA LEU A 69 -1.53 -5.40 -4.78
C LEU A 69 -2.96 -5.72 -4.33
N TYR A 70 -3.85 -4.74 -4.49
CA TYR A 70 -5.26 -4.88 -4.16
C TYR A 70 -6.08 -5.33 -5.36
N ILE A 71 -5.92 -4.63 -6.49
CA ILE A 71 -6.56 -4.95 -7.75
C ILE A 71 -5.72 -4.42 -8.92
N ARG A 72 -5.83 -5.08 -10.06
CA ARG A 72 -5.29 -4.58 -11.32
C ARG A 72 -6.45 -4.16 -12.21
N VAL A 73 -6.49 -2.90 -12.60
CA VAL A 73 -7.56 -2.33 -13.41
C VAL A 73 -7.10 -2.11 -14.84
N ALA A 74 -7.99 -2.37 -15.79
CA ALA A 74 -7.73 -2.04 -17.19
C ALA A 74 -7.87 -0.53 -17.39
N VAL A 75 -6.94 0.05 -18.16
CA VAL A 75 -6.97 1.47 -18.54
C VAL A 75 -6.91 1.61 -20.04
N CYS A 76 -7.47 2.70 -20.54
CA CYS A 76 -7.40 2.99 -21.97
C CYS A 76 -5.95 3.18 -22.41
N PRO A 77 -5.46 2.47 -23.45
CA PRO A 77 -4.09 2.59 -23.91
C PRO A 77 -3.77 3.97 -24.52
N LYS A 78 -4.80 4.74 -24.91
CA LYS A 78 -4.64 6.06 -25.54
C LYS A 78 -4.68 7.22 -24.54
N CYS A 79 -5.65 7.22 -23.62
CA CYS A 79 -5.84 8.33 -22.69
C CYS A 79 -5.55 7.99 -21.22
N SER A 80 -5.15 6.74 -20.94
CA SER A 80 -4.75 6.23 -19.62
C SER A 80 -5.80 6.41 -18.50
N ILE A 81 -7.03 6.75 -18.85
CA ILE A 81 -8.12 6.93 -17.89
C ILE A 81 -8.65 5.57 -17.48
N ILE A 82 -8.92 5.42 -16.18
CA ILE A 82 -9.73 4.34 -15.64
C ILE A 82 -11.17 4.69 -15.91
N ASP A 83 -11.66 4.41 -17.12
CA ASP A 83 -13.05 4.67 -17.47
C ASP A 83 -13.80 3.34 -17.63
N PRO A 84 -15.12 3.30 -17.35
CA PRO A 84 -15.90 2.14 -17.69
C PRO A 84 -15.79 1.89 -19.18
N LEU A 85 -15.00 0.88 -19.52
CA LEU A 85 -14.88 0.40 -20.88
C LEU A 85 -16.20 -0.24 -21.26
N LEU A 86 -16.80 0.22 -22.35
CA LEU A 86 -17.90 -0.52 -22.97
C LEU A 86 -17.36 -1.85 -23.47
N ILE A 87 -17.92 -2.92 -22.96
CA ILE A 87 -17.57 -4.27 -23.38
C ILE A 87 -18.58 -4.71 -24.44
N SER A 88 -18.09 -5.02 -25.61
CA SER A 88 -18.89 -5.58 -26.71
C SER A 88 -18.25 -6.88 -27.23
N ILE A 89 -19.04 -7.66 -27.93
CA ILE A 89 -18.54 -8.85 -28.62
C ILE A 89 -18.53 -8.61 -30.13
N SER A 90 -17.55 -9.20 -30.83
CA SER A 90 -17.45 -9.15 -32.28
C SER A 90 -17.11 -10.51 -32.87
N CYS A 91 -17.35 -10.63 -34.16
CA CYS A 91 -16.98 -11.78 -34.93
C CYS A 91 -15.46 -11.89 -35.09
N PRO A 92 -14.83 -13.01 -34.73
CA PRO A 92 -13.38 -13.16 -34.85
C PRO A 92 -12.90 -13.22 -36.33
N ASN A 93 -13.82 -13.38 -37.28
CA ASN A 93 -13.49 -13.48 -38.70
C ASN A 93 -13.59 -12.14 -39.44
N CYS A 94 -14.66 -11.36 -39.21
CA CYS A 94 -14.90 -10.10 -39.96
C CYS A 94 -15.02 -8.88 -39.04
N ASN A 95 -14.82 -9.03 -37.74
CA ASN A 95 -14.91 -7.98 -36.71
C ASN A 95 -16.29 -7.32 -36.60
N SER A 96 -17.32 -7.83 -37.27
CA SER A 96 -18.69 -7.33 -37.12
C SER A 96 -19.21 -7.51 -35.71
N ILE A 97 -19.95 -6.52 -35.18
CA ILE A 97 -20.66 -6.59 -33.90
C ILE A 97 -22.02 -7.30 -34.06
N ASN A 98 -22.45 -7.62 -35.28
CA ASN A 98 -23.72 -8.29 -35.56
C ASN A 98 -23.62 -9.81 -35.24
N VAL A 99 -23.40 -10.13 -33.99
CA VAL A 99 -23.18 -11.48 -33.50
C VAL A 99 -24.34 -11.88 -32.59
N SER A 100 -25.01 -12.98 -32.96
CA SER A 100 -26.08 -13.58 -32.18
C SER A 100 -25.61 -14.81 -31.40
N ARG A 101 -26.09 -14.97 -30.16
CA ARG A 101 -25.87 -16.16 -29.35
C ARG A 101 -26.98 -17.18 -29.62
N LYS A 102 -26.57 -18.41 -29.96
CA LYS A 102 -27.48 -19.55 -30.12
C LYS A 102 -27.12 -20.64 -29.14
N VAL A 103 -28.13 -21.22 -28.51
CA VAL A 103 -27.97 -22.36 -27.60
C VAL A 103 -28.54 -23.59 -28.28
N PHE A 104 -27.69 -24.61 -28.47
CA PHE A 104 -28.10 -25.90 -28.96
C PHE A 104 -28.22 -26.87 -27.80
N ILE A 105 -29.23 -27.71 -27.88
CA ILE A 105 -29.42 -28.83 -26.94
C ILE A 105 -29.37 -30.13 -27.71
N LYS A 106 -28.57 -31.08 -27.20
CA LYS A 106 -28.50 -32.43 -27.73
C LYS A 106 -29.05 -33.39 -26.68
N HIS A 107 -30.07 -34.17 -27.05
CA HIS A 107 -30.55 -35.25 -26.22
C HIS A 107 -29.69 -36.50 -26.48
N VAL A 108 -28.96 -36.96 -25.47
CA VAL A 108 -27.95 -38.01 -25.61
C VAL A 108 -28.54 -39.33 -26.07
N LYS A 109 -29.71 -39.74 -25.55
CA LYS A 109 -30.32 -41.04 -25.86
C LYS A 109 -30.79 -41.18 -27.30
N CYS A 110 -31.42 -40.16 -27.87
CA CYS A 110 -31.95 -40.24 -29.25
C CYS A 110 -31.08 -39.52 -30.29
N GLY A 111 -30.03 -38.87 -29.84
CA GLY A 111 -29.07 -38.14 -30.70
C GLY A 111 -29.60 -36.86 -31.33
N TYR A 112 -30.86 -36.46 -31.05
CA TYR A 112 -31.42 -35.23 -31.60
C TYR A 112 -30.68 -33.99 -31.07
N GLU A 113 -30.30 -33.10 -31.98
CA GLU A 113 -29.68 -31.81 -31.66
C GLU A 113 -30.46 -30.70 -32.38
N GLY A 114 -30.86 -29.65 -31.63
CA GLY A 114 -31.59 -28.53 -32.14
C GLY A 114 -31.42 -27.30 -31.27
N LEU A 115 -31.95 -26.15 -31.73
CA LEU A 115 -31.96 -24.93 -30.96
C LEU A 115 -32.77 -25.13 -29.66
N GLU A 116 -32.37 -24.45 -28.58
CA GLU A 116 -33.06 -24.54 -27.27
C GLU A 116 -34.56 -24.23 -27.41
N GLU A 117 -34.90 -23.29 -28.28
CA GLU A 117 -36.29 -22.91 -28.57
C GLU A 117 -37.13 -24.09 -29.16
N SER A 118 -36.45 -25.03 -29.82
CA SER A 118 -37.13 -26.24 -30.36
C SER A 118 -37.54 -27.23 -29.27
N PHE A 119 -36.96 -27.11 -28.08
CA PHE A 119 -37.28 -27.96 -26.93
C PHE A 119 -38.36 -27.29 -26.06
N SER A 120 -39.39 -26.72 -26.69
CA SER A 120 -40.53 -26.13 -26.00
C SER A 120 -41.16 -27.12 -25.03
N GLU A 121 -41.73 -26.64 -23.92
CA GLU A 121 -42.35 -27.45 -22.87
C GLU A 121 -41.41 -28.43 -22.13
N GLY A 122 -40.08 -28.27 -22.22
CA GLY A 122 -39.12 -29.08 -21.47
C GLY A 122 -39.06 -30.54 -21.96
N SER A 123 -39.34 -30.82 -23.26
CA SER A 123 -39.27 -32.12 -23.85
C SER A 123 -38.46 -32.18 -25.15
N CYS A 124 -37.90 -33.36 -25.47
CA CYS A 124 -37.19 -33.56 -26.73
C CYS A 124 -38.17 -33.63 -27.91
N PRO A 125 -38.04 -32.81 -28.96
CA PRO A 125 -38.96 -32.79 -30.10
C PRO A 125 -39.02 -34.14 -30.84
N LYS A 126 -37.93 -34.90 -30.83
CA LYS A 126 -37.86 -36.21 -31.56
C LYS A 126 -38.51 -37.37 -30.83
N CYS A 127 -38.36 -37.45 -29.51
CA CYS A 127 -38.77 -38.62 -28.75
C CYS A 127 -39.67 -38.34 -27.56
N GLY A 128 -40.08 -37.07 -27.33
CA GLY A 128 -40.99 -36.66 -26.24
C GLY A 128 -40.42 -36.76 -24.82
N PHE A 129 -39.16 -37.12 -24.67
CA PHE A 129 -38.54 -37.31 -23.35
C PHE A 129 -38.47 -35.96 -22.61
N LYS A 130 -39.03 -35.89 -21.38
CA LYS A 130 -39.08 -34.67 -20.56
C LYS A 130 -37.76 -34.43 -19.82
N TYR A 131 -37.41 -33.18 -19.58
CA TYR A 131 -36.20 -32.66 -18.89
C TYR A 131 -36.12 -33.08 -17.41
N SER A 132 -36.57 -34.23 -17.01
CA SER A 132 -36.52 -34.65 -15.61
C SER A 132 -35.09 -34.96 -15.10
N ARG A 133 -34.10 -35.10 -15.99
CA ARG A 133 -32.69 -35.37 -15.64
C ARG A 133 -31.73 -34.60 -16.52
N LEU A 134 -31.09 -33.58 -15.97
CA LEU A 134 -30.09 -32.74 -16.65
C LEU A 134 -28.92 -33.50 -17.31
N ARG A 135 -28.61 -34.71 -16.84
CA ARG A 135 -27.51 -35.55 -17.38
C ARG A 135 -27.78 -36.14 -18.78
N GLU A 136 -29.01 -36.09 -19.25
CA GLU A 136 -29.40 -36.67 -20.55
C GLU A 136 -29.38 -35.62 -21.69
N PHE A 137 -29.10 -34.34 -21.34
CA PHE A 137 -29.08 -33.24 -22.29
C PHE A 137 -27.76 -32.48 -22.18
N ILE A 138 -27.11 -32.32 -23.33
CA ILE A 138 -25.88 -31.49 -23.45
C ILE A 138 -26.25 -30.16 -24.04
N ARG A 139 -26.00 -29.09 -23.32
CA ARG A 139 -26.16 -27.70 -23.82
C ARG A 139 -24.84 -27.24 -24.41
N ARG A 140 -24.91 -26.62 -25.58
CA ARG A 140 -23.78 -26.05 -26.28
C ARG A 140 -24.12 -24.64 -26.77
N THR A 141 -23.35 -23.64 -26.34
CA THR A 141 -23.48 -22.28 -26.83
C THR A 141 -22.59 -22.07 -28.04
N ILE A 142 -23.17 -21.54 -29.11
CA ILE A 142 -22.48 -21.15 -30.34
C ILE A 142 -22.87 -19.70 -30.66
N PHE A 143 -21.94 -18.95 -31.19
CA PHE A 143 -22.19 -17.61 -31.70
C PHE A 143 -22.20 -17.67 -33.23
N GLU A 144 -23.06 -16.88 -33.84
CA GLU A 144 -23.19 -16.77 -35.32
C GLU A 144 -23.14 -15.31 -35.70
N CYS A 145 -22.32 -15.00 -36.70
CA CYS A 145 -22.23 -13.67 -37.27
C CYS A 145 -23.25 -13.54 -38.40
N SER A 146 -24.18 -12.59 -38.32
CA SER A 146 -25.18 -12.37 -39.37
C SER A 146 -24.57 -11.80 -40.67
N ASP A 147 -23.42 -11.13 -40.56
CA ASP A 147 -22.81 -10.47 -41.75
C ASP A 147 -21.95 -11.43 -42.57
N CYS A 148 -21.24 -12.37 -41.96
CA CYS A 148 -20.39 -13.32 -42.67
C CYS A 148 -20.84 -14.79 -42.58
N GLY A 149 -21.90 -15.09 -41.86
CA GLY A 149 -22.49 -16.43 -41.71
C GLY A 149 -21.64 -17.41 -40.88
N LYS A 150 -20.45 -17.00 -40.39
CA LYS A 150 -19.59 -17.92 -39.65
C LYS A 150 -20.08 -18.16 -38.22
N GLN A 151 -19.99 -19.45 -37.82
CA GLN A 151 -20.26 -19.88 -36.46
C GLN A 151 -18.96 -20.11 -35.72
N PHE A 152 -18.94 -19.75 -34.44
CA PHE A 152 -17.78 -19.89 -33.55
C PHE A 152 -18.21 -20.08 -32.09
N LYS A 153 -17.30 -20.66 -31.29
CA LYS A 153 -17.57 -20.93 -29.87
C LYS A 153 -17.26 -19.71 -28.99
N THR A 154 -16.26 -18.94 -29.35
CA THR A 154 -15.76 -17.82 -28.58
C THR A 154 -15.73 -16.57 -29.44
N PRO A 155 -16.53 -15.54 -29.12
CA PRO A 155 -16.45 -14.25 -29.80
C PRO A 155 -15.19 -13.49 -29.39
N SER A 156 -14.75 -12.56 -30.21
CA SER A 156 -13.77 -11.55 -29.80
C SER A 156 -14.42 -10.55 -28.85
N ILE A 157 -13.71 -10.19 -27.78
CA ILE A 157 -14.14 -9.16 -26.84
C ILE A 157 -13.47 -7.84 -27.22
N VAL A 158 -14.28 -6.80 -27.39
CA VAL A 158 -13.84 -5.44 -27.73
C VAL A 158 -14.15 -4.52 -26.56
N TYR A 159 -13.16 -3.77 -26.14
CA TYR A 159 -13.24 -2.74 -25.11
C TYR A 159 -13.20 -1.36 -25.77
N THR A 160 -14.25 -0.58 -25.62
CA THR A 160 -14.32 0.78 -26.16
C THR A 160 -14.29 1.80 -25.03
N CYS A 161 -13.30 2.68 -25.07
CA CYS A 161 -13.16 3.77 -24.11
C CYS A 161 -14.25 4.82 -24.31
N LYS A 162 -15.04 5.12 -23.29
CA LYS A 162 -16.09 6.13 -23.36
C LYS A 162 -15.56 7.56 -23.52
N ASN A 163 -14.33 7.81 -23.07
CA ASN A 163 -13.75 9.15 -23.12
C ASN A 163 -13.19 9.50 -24.52
N CYS A 164 -12.46 8.57 -25.16
CA CYS A 164 -11.80 8.85 -26.42
C CYS A 164 -12.26 7.93 -27.58
N SER A 165 -13.29 7.11 -27.35
CA SER A 165 -13.89 6.17 -28.32
C SER A 165 -12.89 5.19 -28.95
N THR A 166 -11.69 5.05 -28.38
CA THR A 166 -10.71 4.07 -28.87
C THR A 166 -11.18 2.67 -28.52
N SER A 167 -11.23 1.80 -29.52
CA SER A 167 -11.53 0.37 -29.33
C SER A 167 -10.24 -0.44 -29.23
N SER A 168 -10.21 -1.38 -28.32
CA SER A 168 -9.05 -2.20 -27.99
C SER A 168 -9.46 -3.64 -27.75
N SER A 169 -8.59 -4.59 -28.11
CA SER A 169 -8.70 -5.99 -27.68
C SER A 169 -8.09 -6.15 -26.28
N ILE A 170 -8.34 -7.28 -25.65
CA ILE A 170 -7.73 -7.58 -24.34
C ILE A 170 -6.20 -7.55 -24.38
N SER A 171 -5.60 -7.96 -25.48
CA SER A 171 -4.15 -7.97 -25.68
C SER A 171 -3.52 -6.59 -25.86
N SER A 172 -4.31 -5.59 -26.21
CA SER A 172 -3.87 -4.19 -26.42
C SER A 172 -4.28 -3.26 -25.29
N LEU A 173 -4.97 -3.75 -24.26
CA LEU A 173 -5.26 -2.97 -23.06
C LEU A 173 -4.00 -2.74 -22.24
N SER A 174 -3.90 -1.57 -21.64
CA SER A 174 -2.96 -1.30 -20.57
C SER A 174 -3.59 -1.63 -19.22
N PHE A 175 -2.75 -1.92 -18.23
CA PHE A 175 -3.21 -2.23 -16.88
C PHE A 175 -2.48 -1.36 -15.88
N MET A 176 -3.20 -0.94 -14.84
CA MET A 176 -2.67 -0.20 -13.73
C MET A 176 -2.84 -0.99 -12.44
N ASP A 177 -1.78 -1.09 -11.67
CA ASP A 177 -1.80 -1.72 -10.35
C ASP A 177 -2.30 -0.73 -9.31
N VAL A 178 -3.27 -1.14 -8.54
CA VAL A 178 -3.84 -0.40 -7.41
C VAL A 178 -3.50 -1.14 -6.14
N TYR A 179 -2.99 -0.43 -5.15
CA TYR A 179 -2.44 -1.03 -3.95
C TYR A 179 -3.29 -0.69 -2.72
N SER A 180 -3.30 -1.58 -1.75
CA SER A 180 -3.59 -1.26 -0.36
C SER A 180 -2.28 -0.97 0.37
N TYR A 181 -2.36 -0.17 1.44
CA TYR A 181 -1.20 0.27 2.21
C TYR A 181 -1.36 -0.07 3.68
N SER A 182 -0.28 -0.48 4.32
CA SER A 182 -0.21 -0.75 5.75
C SER A 182 1.12 -0.23 6.31
N ILE A 183 1.16 0.04 7.62
CA ILE A 183 2.41 0.41 8.29
C ILE A 183 3.34 -0.81 8.28
N SER A 184 4.62 -0.61 8.00
CA SER A 184 5.60 -1.69 8.03
C SER A 184 5.78 -2.22 9.46
N ARG A 185 6.16 -3.51 9.58
CA ARG A 185 6.43 -4.11 10.89
C ARG A 185 7.52 -3.34 11.66
N GLN A 186 8.55 -2.91 10.95
CA GLN A 186 9.66 -2.15 11.52
C GLN A 186 9.17 -0.80 12.05
N SER A 187 8.32 -0.10 11.30
CA SER A 187 7.72 1.17 11.74
C SER A 187 6.78 0.98 12.91
N LEU A 188 5.98 -0.07 12.95
CA LEU A 188 5.15 -0.39 14.12
C LEU A 188 6.00 -0.62 15.38
N LEU A 189 7.09 -1.37 15.25
CA LEU A 189 8.01 -1.60 16.37
C LEU A 189 8.68 -0.29 16.81
N LYS A 190 9.10 0.55 15.86
CA LYS A 190 9.68 1.87 16.14
C LYS A 190 8.69 2.77 16.89
N ILE A 191 7.45 2.89 16.39
CA ILE A 191 6.39 3.69 17.02
C ILE A 191 6.11 3.20 18.43
N THR A 192 5.95 1.88 18.60
CA THR A 192 5.71 1.26 19.90
C THR A 192 6.84 1.57 20.88
N LEU A 193 8.10 1.47 20.45
CA LEU A 193 9.25 1.79 21.28
C LEU A 193 9.28 3.27 21.68
N ILE A 194 9.02 4.17 20.74
CA ILE A 194 8.95 5.62 21.01
C ILE A 194 7.87 5.94 22.03
N HIS A 195 6.67 5.38 21.91
CA HIS A 195 5.59 5.56 22.88
C HIS A 195 6.01 5.08 24.29
N ARG A 196 6.57 3.89 24.39
CA ARG A 196 7.02 3.34 25.69
C ARG A 196 8.16 4.15 26.32
N ILE A 197 9.07 4.69 25.49
CA ILE A 197 10.12 5.61 25.97
C ILE A 197 9.51 6.92 26.48
N LYS A 198 8.54 7.47 25.75
CA LYS A 198 7.83 8.69 26.14
C LYS A 198 7.14 8.52 27.50
N ASP A 199 6.39 7.41 27.69
CA ASP A 199 5.69 7.13 28.93
C ASP A 199 6.68 6.98 30.10
N PHE A 200 7.79 6.28 29.87
CA PHE A 200 8.84 6.13 30.86
C PHE A 200 9.48 7.48 31.24
N LEU A 201 9.82 8.32 30.27
CA LEU A 201 10.41 9.64 30.53
C LEU A 201 9.43 10.57 31.26
N ASN A 202 8.14 10.55 30.85
CA ASN A 202 7.10 11.30 31.53
C ASN A 202 6.97 10.88 33.01
N SER A 203 7.06 9.58 33.32
CA SER A 203 7.03 9.07 34.69
C SER A 203 8.20 9.55 35.55
N LEU A 204 9.32 9.96 34.92
CA LEU A 204 10.48 10.56 35.55
C LEU A 204 10.45 12.09 35.62
N GLY A 205 9.33 12.71 35.19
CA GLY A 205 9.14 14.17 35.19
C GLY A 205 9.83 14.90 34.03
N TYR A 206 10.10 14.19 32.93
CA TYR A 206 10.53 14.84 31.68
C TYR A 206 9.29 15.32 30.90
N GLU A 207 9.42 16.47 30.26
CA GLU A 207 8.56 16.88 29.14
C GLU A 207 9.13 16.26 27.88
N VAL A 208 8.28 15.56 27.09
CA VAL A 208 8.73 14.78 25.92
C VAL A 208 8.03 15.22 24.65
N LYS A 209 8.82 15.60 23.65
CA LYS A 209 8.37 15.85 22.27
C LYS A 209 8.83 14.71 21.37
N ALA A 210 7.89 14.09 20.63
CA ALA A 210 8.15 12.96 19.73
C ALA A 210 7.15 12.98 18.57
N PRO A 211 7.58 13.27 17.32
CA PRO A 211 8.92 13.73 16.92
C PRO A 211 9.24 15.16 17.41
N SER A 212 10.51 15.54 17.34
CA SER A 212 10.96 16.88 17.68
C SER A 212 11.97 17.41 16.65
N TYR A 213 11.99 18.72 16.50
CA TYR A 213 12.95 19.42 15.65
C TYR A 213 13.84 20.30 16.50
N VAL A 214 15.15 20.17 16.31
CA VAL A 214 16.16 20.98 16.98
C VAL A 214 16.89 21.81 15.93
N GLU A 215 16.93 23.12 16.11
CA GLU A 215 17.67 24.03 15.23
C GLU A 215 19.17 23.95 15.57
N GLY A 216 19.97 23.69 14.55
CA GLY A 216 21.42 23.66 14.67
C GLY A 216 22.03 25.04 14.57
N VAL A 217 23.35 25.14 14.79
CA VAL A 217 24.14 26.38 14.64
C VAL A 217 24.10 26.86 13.18
N SER A 218 23.94 25.98 12.22
CA SER A 218 23.76 26.32 10.80
C SER A 218 22.42 26.96 10.46
N GLY A 219 21.46 26.98 11.39
CA GLY A 219 20.07 27.37 11.16
C GLY A 219 19.19 26.27 10.54
N LEU A 220 19.76 25.08 10.28
CA LEU A 220 19.00 23.93 9.81
C LEU A 220 18.26 23.25 10.96
N LYS A 221 17.04 22.78 10.68
CA LYS A 221 16.24 22.02 11.65
C LYS A 221 16.48 20.52 11.46
N HIS A 222 17.01 19.88 12.50
CA HIS A 222 17.27 18.45 12.54
C HIS A 222 16.14 17.73 13.27
N ARG A 223 15.61 16.68 12.64
CA ARG A 223 14.55 15.82 13.22
C ARG A 223 15.14 14.79 14.16
N PHE A 224 14.55 14.67 15.34
CA PHE A 224 14.78 13.62 16.30
C PHE A 224 13.49 12.86 16.58
N ASP A 225 13.60 11.56 16.80
CA ASP A 225 12.43 10.74 17.16
C ASP A 225 11.92 11.06 18.57
N ILE A 226 12.84 11.46 19.48
CA ILE A 226 12.51 11.78 20.86
C ILE A 226 13.39 12.95 21.33
N TYR A 227 12.76 13.94 21.97
CA TYR A 227 13.43 14.95 22.76
C TYR A 227 12.74 15.09 24.11
N GLY A 228 13.42 14.62 25.16
CA GLY A 228 13.00 14.73 26.55
C GLY A 228 13.85 15.76 27.29
N PHE A 229 13.22 16.64 28.09
CA PHE A 229 13.92 17.63 28.90
C PHE A 229 13.18 17.88 30.21
N LYS A 230 13.92 18.29 31.28
CA LYS A 230 13.35 18.76 32.53
C LYS A 230 13.33 20.29 32.57
N GLN A 231 12.33 20.86 33.24
CA GLN A 231 12.10 22.32 33.28
C GLN A 231 13.34 23.16 33.63
N ASN A 232 14.22 22.63 34.49
CA ASN A 232 15.45 23.32 34.88
C ASN A 232 16.63 23.14 33.91
N ASN A 233 16.37 22.58 32.69
CA ASN A 233 17.40 22.25 31.70
C ASN A 233 18.55 21.37 32.21
N SER A 234 18.43 20.81 33.41
CA SER A 234 19.46 20.03 34.07
C SER A 234 19.65 18.64 33.47
N SER A 235 18.65 18.15 32.71
CA SER A 235 18.75 16.84 32.07
C SER A 235 18.00 16.86 30.73
N ARG A 236 18.71 16.49 29.66
CA ARG A 236 18.17 16.42 28.29
C ARG A 236 18.49 15.07 27.67
N LEU A 237 17.57 14.56 26.88
CA LEU A 237 17.75 13.34 26.09
C LEU A 237 17.28 13.62 24.66
N LEU A 238 18.18 13.56 23.70
CA LEU A 238 17.87 13.48 22.28
C LEU A 238 18.09 12.03 21.83
N ALA A 239 17.15 11.45 21.12
CA ALA A 239 17.31 10.08 20.61
C ALA A 239 16.73 9.91 19.20
N ASN A 240 17.45 9.09 18.41
CA ASN A 240 16.97 8.53 17.16
C ASN A 240 16.84 7.02 17.30
N VAL A 241 15.71 6.47 16.85
CA VAL A 241 15.36 5.07 16.94
C VAL A 241 15.44 4.44 15.55
N TYR A 242 16.28 3.45 15.40
CA TYR A 242 16.44 2.66 14.19
C TYR A 242 15.96 1.23 14.44
N VAL A 243 14.99 0.79 13.64
CA VAL A 243 14.47 -0.59 13.67
C VAL A 243 14.54 -1.16 12.26
N SER A 244 15.18 -2.32 12.12
CA SER A 244 15.36 -2.98 10.82
C SER A 244 15.34 -4.50 11.02
N ASP A 245 15.22 -5.26 9.94
CA ASP A 245 15.40 -6.73 9.94
C ASP A 245 16.87 -7.14 9.89
N LYS A 246 17.75 -6.18 9.58
CA LYS A 246 19.21 -6.38 9.49
C LYS A 246 19.91 -5.42 10.45
N PRO A 247 21.14 -5.73 10.87
CA PRO A 247 21.95 -4.82 11.65
C PRO A 247 22.06 -3.44 10.98
N ILE A 248 21.98 -2.39 11.80
CA ILE A 248 22.04 -1.00 11.34
C ILE A 248 23.44 -0.67 10.80
N SER A 249 23.47 -0.08 9.62
CA SER A 249 24.72 0.24 8.93
C SER A 249 25.42 1.49 9.48
N GLU A 250 26.70 1.65 9.13
CA GLU A 250 27.50 2.83 9.47
C GLU A 250 26.89 4.14 8.95
N GLN A 251 26.17 4.12 7.81
CA GLN A 251 25.56 5.32 7.25
C GLN A 251 24.60 5.99 8.24
N ALA A 252 23.84 5.20 8.99
CA ALA A 252 22.91 5.73 10.01
C ALA A 252 23.68 6.43 11.14
N ILE A 253 24.82 5.85 11.58
CA ILE A 253 25.67 6.43 12.60
C ILE A 253 26.34 7.71 12.09
N MET A 254 26.85 7.71 10.86
CA MET A 254 27.45 8.89 10.23
C MET A 254 26.51 10.07 10.13
N ASN A 255 25.24 9.81 9.76
CA ASN A 255 24.23 10.84 9.68
C ASN A 255 23.97 11.48 11.05
N VAL A 256 23.80 10.69 12.10
CA VAL A 256 23.60 11.20 13.47
C VAL A 256 24.84 11.95 13.96
N PHE A 257 26.04 11.46 13.62
CA PHE A 257 27.29 12.12 13.98
C PHE A 257 27.44 13.48 13.30
N ALA A 258 27.14 13.58 12.00
CA ALA A 258 27.17 14.85 11.27
C ALA A 258 26.20 15.88 11.88
N VAL A 259 24.98 15.46 12.22
CA VAL A 259 24.01 16.30 12.93
C VAL A 259 24.56 16.73 14.31
N GLY A 260 25.27 15.83 15.00
CA GLY A 260 25.85 16.12 16.31
C GLY A 260 26.78 17.32 16.36
N PHE A 261 27.50 17.63 15.28
CA PHE A 261 28.31 18.84 15.19
C PHE A 261 27.47 20.10 15.13
N ASP A 262 26.35 20.05 14.42
CA ASP A 262 25.53 21.23 14.22
C ASP A 262 24.65 21.55 15.44
N ILE A 263 24.33 20.55 16.28
CA ILE A 263 23.53 20.75 17.50
C ILE A 263 24.36 20.88 18.77
N TYR A 264 25.69 20.91 18.69
CA TYR A 264 26.58 21.01 19.86
C TYR A 264 26.17 22.21 20.76
N PRO A 265 26.17 22.08 22.11
CA PRO A 265 26.69 20.99 22.94
C PRO A 265 25.67 19.84 23.23
N LEU A 266 24.54 19.78 22.54
CA LEU A 266 23.58 18.69 22.74
C LEU A 266 24.16 17.39 22.17
N GLN A 267 23.94 16.31 22.89
CA GLN A 267 24.35 14.97 22.46
C GLN A 267 23.12 14.12 22.17
N SER A 268 23.15 13.41 21.05
CA SER A 268 22.11 12.47 20.68
C SER A 268 22.47 11.04 21.04
N THR A 269 21.47 10.23 21.36
CA THR A 269 21.59 8.80 21.61
C THR A 269 20.95 8.03 20.44
N ILE A 270 21.62 7.03 19.94
CA ILE A 270 21.11 6.12 18.92
C ILE A 270 20.57 4.88 19.62
N ILE A 271 19.34 4.49 19.30
CA ILE A 271 18.75 3.22 19.76
C ILE A 271 18.61 2.34 18.53
N ALA A 272 19.34 1.23 18.47
CA ALA A 272 19.43 0.34 17.32
C ALA A 272 18.88 -1.04 17.62
N ILE A 273 17.89 -1.51 16.83
CA ILE A 273 17.32 -2.86 16.86
C ILE A 273 17.43 -3.45 15.44
N PRO A 274 18.05 -4.63 15.28
CA PRO A 274 18.56 -5.58 16.28
C PRO A 274 19.97 -5.29 16.78
N GLY A 275 20.52 -4.13 16.53
CA GLY A 275 21.87 -3.71 16.89
C GLY A 275 22.61 -3.16 15.66
N LEU A 276 23.91 -2.97 15.77
CA LEU A 276 24.78 -2.41 14.74
C LEU A 276 25.47 -3.52 13.92
N SER A 277 25.78 -3.20 12.66
CA SER A 277 26.77 -3.96 11.90
C SER A 277 28.16 -3.82 12.54
N GLU A 278 29.09 -4.71 12.20
CA GLU A 278 30.46 -4.64 12.74
C GLU A 278 31.15 -3.32 12.35
N SER A 279 31.00 -2.88 11.09
CA SER A 279 31.52 -1.59 10.64
C SER A 279 30.89 -0.40 11.39
N ALA A 280 29.59 -0.43 11.62
CA ALA A 280 28.88 0.60 12.38
C ALA A 280 29.33 0.64 13.85
N ARG A 281 29.60 -0.53 14.45
CA ARG A 281 30.09 -0.64 15.83
C ARG A 281 31.48 -0.06 15.96
N GLN A 282 32.40 -0.40 15.07
CA GLN A 282 33.76 0.19 15.04
C GLN A 282 33.71 1.71 14.87
N PHE A 283 32.83 2.18 13.96
CA PHE A 283 32.64 3.60 13.76
C PHE A 283 32.10 4.29 15.04
N SER A 284 31.11 3.71 15.68
CA SER A 284 30.51 4.27 16.91
C SER A 284 31.51 4.39 18.07
N ILE A 285 32.42 3.43 18.19
CA ILE A 285 33.51 3.45 19.19
C ILE A 285 34.52 4.57 18.84
N THR A 286 34.93 4.63 17.59
CA THR A 286 35.93 5.63 17.13
C THR A 286 35.46 7.06 17.38
N PHE A 287 34.18 7.33 17.11
CA PHE A 287 33.59 8.65 17.26
C PHE A 287 32.85 8.87 18.59
N LYS A 288 32.96 7.95 19.54
CA LYS A 288 32.35 8.00 20.87
C LYS A 288 30.85 8.31 20.82
N ALA A 289 30.15 7.73 19.84
CA ALA A 289 28.71 7.91 19.70
C ALA A 289 27.96 7.19 20.84
N ASN A 290 26.93 7.84 21.40
CA ASN A 290 26.07 7.20 22.41
C ASN A 290 25.11 6.23 21.70
N VAL A 291 25.33 4.94 21.86
CA VAL A 291 24.53 3.90 21.20
C VAL A 291 23.98 2.91 22.22
N ILE A 292 22.68 2.61 22.09
CA ILE A 292 22.01 1.52 22.77
C ILE A 292 21.68 0.46 21.71
N GLU A 293 22.46 -0.62 21.69
CA GLU A 293 22.16 -1.79 20.87
C GLU A 293 21.22 -2.73 21.64
N ALA A 294 20.16 -3.21 20.98
CA ALA A 294 19.20 -4.11 21.58
C ALA A 294 18.62 -5.08 20.54
N LEU A 295 18.24 -6.28 20.97
CA LEU A 295 17.62 -7.28 20.09
C LEU A 295 16.10 -7.08 19.94
N ASN A 296 15.49 -6.40 20.92
CA ASN A 296 14.06 -6.17 20.97
C ASN A 296 13.74 -4.91 21.79
N ILE A 297 12.44 -4.55 21.83
CA ILE A 297 11.93 -3.38 22.53
C ILE A 297 12.22 -3.42 24.04
N GLU A 298 12.02 -4.56 24.69
CA GLU A 298 12.20 -4.73 26.13
C GLU A 298 13.65 -4.45 26.54
N GLN A 299 14.58 -5.03 25.80
CA GLN A 299 16.01 -4.83 26.05
C GLN A 299 16.45 -3.37 25.77
N ALA A 300 15.88 -2.74 24.73
CA ALA A 300 16.16 -1.33 24.44
C ALA A 300 15.71 -0.42 25.58
N LEU A 301 14.50 -0.65 26.12
CA LEU A 301 13.96 0.10 27.25
C LEU A 301 14.76 -0.12 28.53
N GLU A 302 15.16 -1.35 28.83
CA GLU A 302 15.97 -1.68 30.00
C GLU A 302 17.32 -0.96 29.96
N LYS A 303 18.02 -1.04 28.83
CA LYS A 303 19.30 -0.34 28.64
C LYS A 303 19.16 1.18 28.73
N LEU A 304 18.10 1.74 28.18
CA LEU A 304 17.82 3.18 28.29
C LEU A 304 17.55 3.57 29.75
N LYS A 305 16.75 2.79 30.49
CA LYS A 305 16.50 3.01 31.92
C LYS A 305 17.81 3.04 32.73
N ASN A 306 18.68 2.07 32.48
CA ASN A 306 19.98 2.00 33.13
C ASN A 306 20.86 3.22 32.82
N LEU A 307 20.89 3.65 31.54
CA LEU A 307 21.63 4.86 31.13
C LEU A 307 21.13 6.13 31.84
N ILE A 308 19.82 6.30 31.94
CA ILE A 308 19.22 7.49 32.58
C ILE A 308 19.45 7.49 34.10
N ASN A 309 19.33 6.32 34.74
CA ASN A 309 19.53 6.19 36.18
C ASN A 309 20.99 6.36 36.61
N GLN A 310 21.95 6.07 35.71
CA GLN A 310 23.39 6.23 35.97
C GLN A 310 23.90 7.67 35.72
N ARG A 311 23.11 8.54 35.10
CA ARG A 311 23.47 9.94 34.92
C ARG A 311 23.49 10.59 36.34
N PRO A 312 24.60 11.22 36.75
CA PRO A 312 24.68 11.87 38.07
C PRO A 312 23.56 12.94 38.11
N LYS A 313 22.83 12.98 39.22
CA LYS A 313 21.91 14.09 39.53
C LYS A 313 22.79 15.33 39.74
N GLN A 314 22.97 16.11 38.67
CA GLN A 314 23.59 17.43 38.73
C GLN A 314 22.58 18.44 39.30
#